data_4625e27d690b4fe5ebec7e7ab3b1b81e
#
_entry.id   4625e27d690b4fe5ebec7e7ab3b1b81e
#
_cell.length_a   1.000
_cell.length_b   1.000
_cell.length_c   1.000
_cell.angle_alpha   90.00
_cell.angle_beta   90.00
_cell.angle_gamma   90.00
#
_symmetry.space_group_name_H-M   'P 1'
#
loop_
_entity.id
_entity.type
_entity.pdbx_description
1 polymer ?
#
loop_
_entity_poly.entity_id
_entity_poly.type
_entity_poly.pdbx_seq_one_letter_code
_entity_poly.pdbx_strand_id
1 'polypeptide(L)'
;MSNELIRQNMKNFLFVFSVLLTMATCTDKQIASKKVESQNDQEISYFPAIDRYLIKEIGLYYTEGEHCVPFHNIVAVDERNADDTLVWGDFWVFNYNQVEDTLKCVAGGSHPGLMHISQTRSGNDVVYQVKAFDQVEDGANLLQSAKKIFGDKFDAFQTINSDEQKREKLRSEVLASYVKKNGLSATFYQDYGWPAKKIGE
;
A
#
# COMPACT_ATOMS: atom_id res chain seq x y z
N MET A 1 13.48 -56.63 32.16
CA MET A 1 12.30 -56.77 33.06
C MET A 1 11.29 -55.81 32.53
N SER A 2 10.44 -56.38 31.86
CA SER A 2 9.00 -56.65 32.02
C SER A 2 8.20 -55.53 31.42
N ASN A 3 7.66 -55.74 30.20
CA ASN A 3 6.36 -56.40 29.92
C ASN A 3 5.23 -55.39 30.18
N GLU A 4 4.56 -55.12 29.14
CA GLU A 4 3.41 -55.77 28.50
C GLU A 4 2.07 -55.16 28.88
N LEU A 5 1.33 -55.02 27.83
CA LEU A 5 -0.11 -55.28 27.66
C LEU A 5 -1.08 -54.19 28.09
N ILE A 6 -2.09 -53.82 27.36
CA ILE A 6 -3.18 -54.55 26.67
C ILE A 6 -3.92 -53.48 25.82
N ARG A 7 -4.05 -53.55 24.53
CA ARG A 7 -5.03 -54.22 23.63
C ARG A 7 -6.50 -54.19 24.08
N GLN A 8 -7.31 -53.69 23.16
CA GLN A 8 -8.74 -53.97 22.90
C GLN A 8 -9.78 -53.04 23.53
N ASN A 9 -10.54 -52.29 22.71
CA ASN A 9 -11.81 -52.87 22.21
C ASN A 9 -12.41 -51.99 21.09
N MET A 10 -12.54 -52.65 19.97
CA MET A 10 -13.42 -52.34 18.86
C MET A 10 -14.82 -52.86 19.22
N LYS A 11 -15.86 -52.05 19.05
CA LYS A 11 -17.21 -52.62 18.76
C LYS A 11 -18.06 -51.57 18.00
N ASN A 12 -18.30 -51.93 16.79
CA ASN A 12 -19.36 -51.59 15.86
C ASN A 12 -20.68 -51.20 16.52
N PHE A 13 -21.32 -50.17 15.95
CA PHE A 13 -22.76 -50.14 15.90
C PHE A 13 -23.19 -49.60 14.52
N LEU A 14 -23.53 -50.56 13.70
CA LEU A 14 -24.33 -50.39 12.49
C LEU A 14 -25.78 -50.20 12.92
N PHE A 15 -26.48 -49.19 12.46
CA PHE A 15 -27.93 -49.27 12.29
C PHE A 15 -28.38 -48.62 10.99
N VAL A 16 -29.23 -49.32 10.36
CA VAL A 16 -29.68 -49.31 8.97
C VAL A 16 -30.99 -48.54 8.83
N PHE A 17 -31.16 -47.90 7.65
CA PHE A 17 -32.41 -47.62 6.93
C PHE A 17 -33.44 -46.65 7.50
N SER A 18 -33.74 -45.62 6.77
CA SER A 18 -35.02 -45.53 6.06
C SER A 18 -35.04 -44.40 5.01
N VAL A 19 -35.38 -44.80 3.81
CA VAL A 19 -35.67 -43.97 2.63
C VAL A 19 -37.05 -43.34 2.83
N LEU A 20 -37.20 -42.08 2.54
CA LEU A 20 -38.46 -41.51 2.01
C LEU A 20 -38.18 -40.38 1.02
N LEU A 21 -38.56 -40.71 -0.19
CA LEU A 21 -38.56 -39.87 -1.38
C LEU A 21 -39.81 -38.96 -1.33
N THR A 22 -39.66 -37.66 -1.41
CA THR A 22 -40.74 -36.78 -1.93
C THR A 22 -40.15 -35.68 -2.79
N MET A 23 -40.53 -35.69 -4.02
CA MET A 23 -40.38 -34.66 -5.01
C MET A 23 -41.22 -33.43 -4.64
N ALA A 24 -40.63 -32.24 -4.75
CA ALA A 24 -41.35 -31.05 -5.21
C ALA A 24 -40.36 -29.99 -5.69
N THR A 25 -40.51 -29.67 -6.93
CA THR A 25 -39.95 -28.56 -7.68
C THR A 25 -40.25 -27.21 -7.03
N CYS A 26 -39.24 -26.33 -6.97
CA CYS A 26 -39.44 -24.92 -7.34
C CYS A 26 -38.10 -24.25 -7.50
N THR A 27 -37.88 -23.73 -8.67
CA THR A 27 -36.82 -22.85 -9.13
C THR A 27 -36.86 -21.54 -8.35
N ASP A 28 -35.81 -21.27 -7.60
CA ASP A 28 -35.49 -19.90 -7.24
C ASP A 28 -33.97 -19.71 -7.36
N LYS A 29 -33.61 -18.91 -8.36
CA LYS A 29 -32.28 -18.37 -8.55
C LYS A 29 -31.99 -17.39 -7.41
N GLN A 30 -31.52 -17.88 -6.30
CA GLN A 30 -30.81 -17.04 -5.36
C GLN A 30 -29.39 -16.75 -5.92
N ILE A 31 -29.25 -15.55 -6.42
CA ILE A 31 -27.94 -14.94 -6.64
C ILE A 31 -27.28 -14.84 -5.26
N ALA A 32 -26.42 -15.81 -4.96
CA ALA A 32 -25.56 -15.73 -3.81
C ALA A 32 -24.65 -14.52 -4.02
N SER A 33 -24.95 -13.42 -3.35
CA SER A 33 -24.04 -12.31 -3.15
C SER A 33 -22.82 -12.87 -2.40
N LYS A 34 -21.78 -13.16 -3.15
CA LYS A 34 -20.48 -13.52 -2.62
C LYS A 34 -20.01 -12.32 -1.80
N LYS A 35 -20.17 -12.43 -0.48
CA LYS A 35 -19.60 -11.52 0.49
C LYS A 35 -18.12 -11.42 0.13
N VAL A 36 -17.70 -10.26 -0.35
CA VAL A 36 -16.28 -9.95 -0.53
C VAL A 36 -15.72 -9.93 0.88
N GLU A 37 -15.12 -11.04 1.28
CA GLU A 37 -14.29 -11.08 2.47
C GLU A 37 -13.14 -10.09 2.23
N SER A 38 -13.03 -9.17 3.17
CA SER A 38 -11.93 -8.25 3.37
C SER A 38 -10.61 -8.93 2.94
N GLN A 39 -10.07 -8.49 1.80
CA GLN A 39 -8.71 -8.84 1.46
C GLN A 39 -7.83 -8.27 2.58
N ASN A 40 -7.17 -9.20 3.26
CA ASN A 40 -6.04 -8.95 4.14
C ASN A 40 -5.22 -7.81 3.53
N ASP A 41 -4.97 -6.74 4.30
CA ASP A 41 -3.99 -5.69 4.00
C ASP A 41 -2.58 -6.32 4.04
N GLN A 42 -2.28 -7.16 3.07
CA GLN A 42 -0.93 -7.64 2.85
C GLN A 42 -0.20 -6.47 2.23
N GLU A 43 0.61 -5.80 3.03
CA GLU A 43 1.49 -4.70 2.59
C GLU A 43 2.19 -5.13 1.30
N ILE A 44 2.00 -4.37 0.22
CA ILE A 44 2.60 -4.69 -1.07
C ILE A 44 4.10 -4.73 -0.86
N SER A 45 4.71 -5.87 -1.14
CA SER A 45 6.05 -6.22 -0.70
C SER A 45 7.18 -5.31 -1.22
N TYR A 46 6.94 -4.52 -2.27
CA TYR A 46 7.90 -3.53 -2.79
C TYR A 46 7.74 -2.11 -2.22
N PHE A 47 6.66 -1.78 -1.50
CA PHE A 47 6.50 -0.44 -0.90
C PHE A 47 7.65 -0.06 0.04
N PRO A 48 8.17 -0.93 0.91
CA PRO A 48 9.34 -0.58 1.71
C PRO A 48 10.59 -0.23 0.88
N ALA A 49 10.70 -0.74 -0.36
CA ALA A 49 11.80 -0.36 -1.25
C ALA A 49 11.58 1.05 -1.84
N ILE A 50 10.35 1.39 -2.20
CA ILE A 50 9.97 2.75 -2.62
C ILE A 50 10.22 3.73 -1.49
N ASP A 51 9.79 3.44 -0.26
CA ASP A 51 10.02 4.28 0.92
C ASP A 51 11.51 4.57 1.13
N ARG A 52 12.33 3.53 1.11
CA ARG A 52 13.78 3.69 1.26
C ARG A 52 14.38 4.57 0.17
N TYR A 53 13.92 4.41 -1.07
CA TYR A 53 14.38 5.22 -2.19
C TYR A 53 13.98 6.69 -2.01
N LEU A 54 12.70 6.96 -1.71
CA LEU A 54 12.20 8.31 -1.50
C LEU A 54 12.94 9.03 -0.36
N ILE A 55 13.18 8.34 0.74
CA ILE A 55 13.90 8.93 1.88
C ILE A 55 15.38 9.20 1.53
N LYS A 56 16.05 8.22 0.91
CA LYS A 56 17.51 8.28 0.71
C LYS A 56 17.95 9.05 -0.52
N GLU A 57 17.15 8.98 -1.62
CA GLU A 57 17.55 9.55 -2.91
C GLU A 57 16.82 10.87 -3.20
N ILE A 58 15.62 11.08 -2.61
CA ILE A 58 14.81 12.28 -2.84
C ILE A 58 14.78 13.17 -1.60
N GLY A 59 14.48 12.60 -0.44
CA GLY A 59 14.32 13.34 0.82
C GLY A 59 15.56 14.10 1.25
N LEU A 60 16.77 13.62 0.88
CA LEU A 60 18.05 14.27 1.18
C LEU A 60 18.24 15.62 0.47
N TYR A 61 17.52 15.87 -0.62
CA TYR A 61 17.62 17.16 -1.33
C TYR A 61 16.77 18.26 -0.70
N TYR A 62 15.91 17.90 0.26
CA TYR A 62 15.07 18.84 1.00
C TYR A 62 15.74 19.25 2.31
N THR A 63 15.33 20.41 2.83
CA THR A 63 15.69 20.80 4.19
C THR A 63 15.34 19.70 5.17
N GLU A 64 16.32 19.26 5.97
CA GLU A 64 16.19 18.18 6.92
C GLU A 64 15.15 18.49 8.00
N GLY A 65 14.40 17.50 8.40
CA GLY A 65 13.46 17.50 9.53
C GLY A 65 13.69 16.29 10.42
N GLU A 66 13.05 16.27 11.58
CA GLU A 66 13.12 15.15 12.53
C GLU A 66 12.50 13.87 11.95
N HIS A 67 11.52 14.03 11.05
CA HIS A 67 10.75 12.94 10.46
C HIS A 67 10.66 13.11 8.95
N CYS A 68 11.21 12.17 8.20
CA CYS A 68 11.07 12.09 6.75
C CYS A 68 10.01 11.05 6.41
N VAL A 69 8.87 11.47 5.86
CA VAL A 69 7.71 10.61 5.61
C VAL A 69 7.44 10.49 4.12
N PRO A 70 7.55 9.27 3.55
CA PRO A 70 7.21 9.00 2.16
C PRO A 70 5.72 8.69 2.00
N PHE A 71 5.19 8.94 0.79
CA PHE A 71 3.80 8.67 0.41
C PHE A 71 3.75 8.14 -1.02
N HIS A 72 2.77 7.27 -1.30
CA HIS A 72 2.58 6.67 -2.61
C HIS A 72 1.13 6.86 -3.07
N ASN A 73 0.93 7.65 -4.12
CA ASN A 73 -0.35 7.76 -4.81
C ASN A 73 -0.26 7.01 -6.14
N ILE A 74 -0.55 5.71 -6.11
CA ILE A 74 -0.30 4.80 -7.24
C ILE A 74 -1.35 4.99 -8.33
N VAL A 75 -0.89 5.15 -9.57
CA VAL A 75 -1.70 5.26 -10.78
C VAL A 75 -1.89 3.90 -11.44
N ALA A 76 -0.81 3.16 -11.62
CA ALA A 76 -0.82 1.83 -12.26
C ALA A 76 0.40 1.02 -11.86
N VAL A 77 0.29 -0.30 -11.99
CA VAL A 77 1.39 -1.24 -11.77
C VAL A 77 1.40 -2.26 -12.91
N ASP A 78 2.60 -2.64 -13.34
CA ASP A 78 2.83 -3.77 -14.25
C ASP A 78 3.88 -4.71 -13.66
N GLU A 79 3.41 -5.87 -13.19
CA GLU A 79 4.23 -6.91 -12.55
C GLU A 79 4.54 -8.10 -13.50
N ARG A 80 4.27 -7.98 -14.81
CA ARG A 80 4.49 -9.06 -15.77
C ARG A 80 5.95 -9.47 -15.88
N ASN A 81 6.87 -8.54 -15.59
CA ASN A 81 8.30 -8.82 -15.50
C ASN A 81 8.76 -8.63 -14.04
N ALA A 82 9.05 -9.73 -13.37
CA ALA A 82 9.50 -9.72 -11.98
C ALA A 82 10.87 -9.05 -11.77
N ASP A 83 11.70 -9.01 -12.80
CA ASP A 83 13.00 -8.34 -12.75
C ASP A 83 12.90 -6.83 -13.00
N ASP A 84 11.72 -6.37 -13.43
CA ASP A 84 11.43 -4.98 -13.71
C ASP A 84 9.92 -4.70 -13.54
N THR A 85 9.44 -4.71 -12.30
CA THR A 85 8.09 -4.27 -11.96
C THR A 85 7.99 -2.75 -12.16
N LEU A 86 7.02 -2.33 -12.97
CA LEU A 86 6.80 -0.93 -13.31
C LEU A 86 5.70 -0.34 -12.42
N VAL A 87 6.01 0.74 -11.71
CA VAL A 87 5.06 1.41 -10.81
C VAL A 87 4.95 2.88 -11.20
N TRP A 88 3.81 3.24 -11.80
CA TRP A 88 3.47 4.63 -12.10
C TRP A 88 2.73 5.24 -10.91
N GLY A 89 3.16 6.40 -10.50
CA GLY A 89 2.55 7.08 -9.35
C GLY A 89 2.93 8.54 -9.22
N ASP A 90 2.29 9.19 -8.26
CA ASP A 90 2.74 10.46 -7.69
C ASP A 90 3.32 10.14 -6.31
N PHE A 91 4.63 10.20 -6.22
CA PHE A 91 5.38 9.85 -5.02
C PHE A 91 5.73 11.13 -4.27
N TRP A 92 5.41 11.18 -2.99
CA TRP A 92 5.73 12.36 -2.18
C TRP A 92 6.70 12.01 -1.08
N VAL A 93 7.48 12.99 -0.70
CA VAL A 93 8.28 12.94 0.51
C VAL A 93 8.21 14.29 1.21
N PHE A 94 7.89 14.26 2.50
CA PHE A 94 7.84 15.46 3.31
C PHE A 94 8.64 15.29 4.59
N ASN A 95 9.43 16.31 4.91
CA ASN A 95 10.18 16.40 6.15
C ASN A 95 9.39 17.22 7.16
N TYR A 96 9.26 16.71 8.37
CA TYR A 96 8.51 17.35 9.47
C TYR A 96 9.37 17.50 10.70
N ASN A 97 9.11 18.56 11.47
CA ASN A 97 9.50 18.68 12.88
C ASN A 97 8.28 18.54 13.76
N GLN A 98 8.38 17.82 14.86
CA GLN A 98 7.30 17.76 15.84
C GLN A 98 7.41 18.98 16.78
N VAL A 99 6.35 19.78 16.82
CA VAL A 99 6.20 20.89 17.76
C VAL A 99 4.92 20.66 18.55
N GLU A 100 5.07 20.31 19.82
CA GLU A 100 3.96 19.90 20.68
C GLU A 100 3.21 18.69 20.09
N ASP A 101 1.94 18.82 19.75
CA ASP A 101 1.09 17.79 19.15
C ASP A 101 0.97 17.89 17.61
N THR A 102 1.81 18.70 16.97
CA THR A 102 1.70 19.02 15.55
C THR A 102 2.99 18.67 14.79
N LEU A 103 2.87 17.90 13.72
CA LEU A 103 3.92 17.70 12.72
C LEU A 103 3.93 18.89 11.76
N LYS A 104 4.90 19.79 11.91
CA LYS A 104 5.08 20.96 11.03
C LYS A 104 5.96 20.58 9.85
N CYS A 105 5.42 20.74 8.64
CA CYS A 105 6.17 20.49 7.42
C CYS A 105 7.30 21.54 7.27
N VAL A 106 8.52 21.03 7.12
CA VAL A 106 9.73 21.84 6.91
C VAL A 106 9.98 22.02 5.42
N ALA A 107 9.94 20.91 4.68
CA ALA A 107 10.18 20.88 3.25
C ALA A 107 9.62 19.58 2.67
N GLY A 108 9.47 19.52 1.37
CA GLY A 108 9.04 18.30 0.66
C GLY A 108 8.32 18.64 -0.64
N GLY A 109 7.90 17.59 -1.34
CA GLY A 109 7.23 17.76 -2.62
C GLY A 109 6.68 16.48 -3.21
N SER A 110 6.02 16.66 -4.34
CA SER A 110 5.45 15.64 -5.20
C SER A 110 6.42 15.32 -6.35
N HIS A 111 6.60 14.04 -6.61
CA HIS A 111 7.52 13.50 -7.62
C HIS A 111 6.76 12.50 -8.48
N PRO A 112 5.91 12.94 -9.41
CA PRO A 112 5.23 12.03 -10.30
C PRO A 112 6.20 11.36 -11.25
N GLY A 113 5.94 10.07 -11.57
CA GLY A 113 6.83 9.36 -12.48
C GLY A 113 6.59 7.86 -12.51
N LEU A 114 7.59 7.15 -13.06
CA LEU A 114 7.65 5.71 -13.20
C LEU A 114 8.86 5.16 -12.44
N MET A 115 8.63 4.34 -11.43
CA MET A 115 9.67 3.57 -10.76
C MET A 115 9.83 2.19 -11.39
N HIS A 116 11.07 1.79 -11.62
CA HIS A 116 11.51 0.48 -12.06
C HIS A 116 12.00 -0.31 -10.84
N ILE A 117 11.34 -1.41 -10.51
CA ILE A 117 11.62 -2.17 -9.30
C ILE A 117 12.08 -3.58 -9.68
N SER A 118 13.30 -3.93 -9.26
CA SER A 118 13.80 -5.31 -9.36
C SER A 118 13.50 -6.08 -8.09
N GLN A 119 13.32 -7.39 -8.25
CA GLN A 119 13.38 -8.33 -7.15
C GLN A 119 14.60 -9.24 -7.29
N THR A 120 15.23 -9.54 -6.15
CA THR A 120 16.30 -10.54 -6.04
C THR A 120 15.90 -11.55 -4.98
N ARG A 121 16.17 -12.83 -5.23
CA ARG A 121 15.94 -13.88 -4.23
C ARG A 121 17.25 -14.15 -3.49
N SER A 122 17.19 -14.13 -2.16
CA SER A 122 18.28 -14.51 -1.28
C SER A 122 17.77 -15.60 -0.34
N GLY A 123 18.01 -16.86 -0.68
CA GLY A 123 17.40 -17.99 0.01
C GLY A 123 15.88 -18.00 -0.16
N ASN A 124 15.14 -17.93 0.95
CA ASN A 124 13.68 -17.86 0.96
C ASN A 124 13.14 -16.43 0.92
N ASP A 125 14.01 -15.42 1.02
CA ASP A 125 13.61 -14.03 1.08
C ASP A 125 13.61 -13.39 -0.32
N VAL A 126 12.62 -12.52 -0.56
CA VAL A 126 12.57 -11.68 -1.74
C VAL A 126 12.94 -10.27 -1.32
N VAL A 127 13.97 -9.72 -1.96
CA VAL A 127 14.45 -8.35 -1.72
C VAL A 127 14.09 -7.49 -2.92
N TYR A 128 13.38 -6.40 -2.67
CA TYR A 128 13.00 -5.41 -3.68
C TYR A 128 13.91 -4.20 -3.62
N GLN A 129 14.23 -3.66 -4.81
CA GLN A 129 15.05 -2.45 -4.97
C GLN A 129 14.53 -1.62 -6.13
N VAL A 130 14.41 -0.31 -5.93
CA VAL A 130 14.20 0.66 -7.02
C VAL A 130 15.51 0.77 -7.79
N LYS A 131 15.50 0.42 -9.09
CA LYS A 131 16.64 0.47 -10.00
C LYS A 131 16.78 1.81 -10.71
N ALA A 132 15.62 2.39 -11.06
CA ALA A 132 15.53 3.66 -11.76
C ALA A 132 14.22 4.35 -11.41
N PHE A 133 14.20 5.65 -11.56
CA PHE A 133 13.03 6.49 -11.42
C PHE A 133 13.00 7.52 -12.56
N ASP A 134 12.08 7.31 -13.50
CA ASP A 134 11.79 8.26 -14.56
C ASP A 134 10.83 9.31 -14.02
N GLN A 135 11.39 10.40 -13.52
CA GLN A 135 10.62 11.48 -12.91
C GLN A 135 10.12 12.47 -13.97
N VAL A 136 8.90 12.96 -13.79
CA VAL A 136 8.33 14.05 -14.57
C VAL A 136 9.15 15.33 -14.33
N GLU A 137 9.51 16.01 -15.39
CA GLU A 137 10.25 17.28 -15.32
C GLU A 137 9.35 18.40 -14.81
N ASP A 138 9.93 19.34 -14.08
CA ASP A 138 9.22 20.52 -13.59
C ASP A 138 9.14 21.63 -14.66
N GLY A 139 8.29 22.63 -14.37
CA GLY A 139 8.18 23.85 -15.15
C GLY A 139 7.59 23.64 -16.55
N ALA A 140 8.22 24.23 -17.58
CA ALA A 140 7.69 24.25 -18.94
C ALA A 140 7.54 22.85 -19.58
N ASN A 141 8.32 21.88 -19.14
CA ASN A 141 8.34 20.53 -19.67
C ASN A 141 7.40 19.56 -18.95
N LEU A 142 6.76 19.99 -17.86
CA LEU A 142 5.94 19.12 -17.00
C LEU A 142 4.90 18.32 -17.81
N LEU A 143 4.09 18.99 -18.61
CA LEU A 143 3.03 18.31 -19.36
C LEU A 143 3.59 17.34 -20.41
N GLN A 144 4.66 17.72 -21.09
CA GLN A 144 5.27 16.90 -22.14
C GLN A 144 5.94 15.64 -21.55
N SER A 145 6.72 15.80 -20.48
CA SER A 145 7.37 14.69 -19.82
C SER A 145 6.36 13.77 -19.13
N ALA A 146 5.32 14.31 -18.50
CA ALA A 146 4.24 13.52 -17.93
C ALA A 146 3.53 12.67 -18.97
N LYS A 147 3.15 13.23 -20.14
CA LYS A 147 2.55 12.48 -21.24
C LYS A 147 3.47 11.37 -21.75
N LYS A 148 4.78 11.64 -21.83
CA LYS A 148 5.76 10.63 -22.26
C LYS A 148 5.90 9.49 -21.26
N ILE A 149 5.97 9.78 -19.97
CA ILE A 149 6.20 8.79 -18.90
C ILE A 149 4.93 7.96 -18.63
N PHE A 150 3.78 8.61 -18.54
CA PHE A 150 2.52 7.93 -18.23
C PHE A 150 1.85 7.28 -19.44
N GLY A 151 2.11 7.76 -20.68
CA GLY A 151 1.54 7.18 -21.89
C GLY A 151 0.02 7.06 -21.82
N ASP A 152 -0.50 5.84 -22.00
CA ASP A 152 -1.93 5.50 -21.90
C ASP A 152 -2.54 5.67 -20.49
N LYS A 153 -1.71 5.87 -19.49
CA LYS A 153 -2.12 6.10 -18.07
C LYS A 153 -2.19 7.58 -17.72
N PHE A 154 -1.91 8.47 -18.68
CA PHE A 154 -1.83 9.91 -18.43
C PHE A 154 -3.13 10.49 -17.89
N ASP A 155 -4.29 10.09 -18.42
CA ASP A 155 -5.59 10.59 -17.96
C ASP A 155 -5.90 10.11 -16.51
N ALA A 156 -5.52 8.89 -16.17
CA ALA A 156 -5.62 8.38 -14.80
C ALA A 156 -4.71 9.16 -13.85
N PHE A 157 -3.47 9.47 -14.26
CA PHE A 157 -2.57 10.34 -13.51
C PHE A 157 -3.17 11.71 -13.27
N GLN A 158 -3.70 12.37 -14.33
CA GLN A 158 -4.32 13.68 -14.19
C GLN A 158 -5.50 13.66 -13.18
N THR A 159 -6.34 12.64 -13.25
CA THR A 159 -7.47 12.47 -12.34
C THR A 159 -7.01 12.37 -10.88
N ILE A 160 -6.02 11.52 -10.61
CA ILE A 160 -5.47 11.34 -9.25
C ILE A 160 -4.77 12.61 -8.77
N ASN A 161 -4.00 13.25 -9.64
CA ASN A 161 -3.22 14.44 -9.28
C ASN A 161 -4.09 15.68 -9.04
N SER A 162 -5.24 15.79 -9.68
CA SER A 162 -6.19 16.91 -9.50
C SER A 162 -7.15 16.72 -8.32
N ASP A 163 -7.28 15.51 -7.78
CA ASP A 163 -8.18 15.22 -6.65
C ASP A 163 -7.52 15.60 -5.32
N GLU A 164 -7.65 16.88 -4.96
CA GLU A 164 -7.08 17.44 -3.73
C GLU A 164 -7.61 16.74 -2.47
N GLN A 165 -8.90 16.43 -2.42
CA GLN A 165 -9.51 15.79 -1.25
C GLN A 165 -8.94 14.38 -1.03
N LYS A 166 -8.78 13.62 -2.11
CA LYS A 166 -8.21 12.27 -2.04
C LYS A 166 -6.74 12.29 -1.67
N ARG A 167 -5.97 13.24 -2.20
CA ARG A 167 -4.56 13.44 -1.85
C ARG A 167 -4.39 13.80 -0.37
N GLU A 168 -5.24 14.68 0.13
CA GLU A 168 -5.25 15.09 1.54
C GLU A 168 -5.59 13.92 2.47
N LYS A 169 -6.61 13.16 2.11
CA LYS A 169 -7.00 11.96 2.86
C LYS A 169 -5.87 10.94 2.92
N LEU A 170 -5.23 10.64 1.78
CA LEU A 170 -4.06 9.75 1.73
C LEU A 170 -2.95 10.24 2.66
N ARG A 171 -2.65 11.54 2.63
CA ARG A 171 -1.63 12.14 3.49
C ARG A 171 -1.97 11.96 4.98
N SER A 172 -3.21 12.22 5.35
CA SER A 172 -3.71 12.07 6.71
C SER A 172 -3.61 10.63 7.21
N GLU A 173 -3.99 9.64 6.38
CA GLU A 173 -3.94 8.21 6.70
C GLU A 173 -2.49 7.70 6.86
N VAL A 174 -1.59 8.10 5.98
CA VAL A 174 -0.16 7.73 6.06
C VAL A 174 0.48 8.34 7.30
N LEU A 175 0.19 9.62 7.60
CA LEU A 175 0.68 10.25 8.83
C LEU A 175 0.13 9.57 10.09
N ALA A 176 -1.13 9.15 10.11
CA ALA A 176 -1.69 8.39 11.23
C ALA A 176 -0.93 7.08 11.46
N SER A 177 -0.64 6.35 10.38
CA SER A 177 0.14 5.13 10.44
C SER A 177 1.57 5.38 10.90
N TYR A 178 2.20 6.43 10.40
CA TYR A 178 3.56 6.84 10.78
C TYR A 178 3.67 7.21 12.26
N VAL A 179 2.77 8.06 12.74
CA VAL A 179 2.68 8.49 14.16
C VAL A 179 2.54 7.26 15.07
N LYS A 180 1.61 6.37 14.73
CA LYS A 180 1.39 5.14 15.50
C LYS A 180 2.62 4.24 15.51
N LYS A 181 3.24 3.99 14.36
CA LYS A 181 4.42 3.11 14.20
C LYS A 181 5.63 3.63 14.99
N ASN A 182 5.81 4.96 15.04
CA ASN A 182 6.95 5.60 15.68
C ASN A 182 6.67 6.06 17.12
N GLY A 183 5.48 5.81 17.66
CA GLY A 183 5.11 6.19 19.03
C GLY A 183 5.08 7.69 19.27
N LEU A 184 4.76 8.50 18.24
CA LEU A 184 4.70 9.94 18.35
C LEU A 184 3.39 10.39 19.00
N SER A 185 3.42 11.59 19.63
CA SER A 185 2.23 12.20 20.27
C SER A 185 1.47 13.15 19.35
N ALA A 186 1.89 13.29 18.09
CA ALA A 186 1.28 14.21 17.15
C ALA A 186 -0.16 13.79 16.80
N THR A 187 -1.08 14.74 16.82
CA THR A 187 -2.48 14.60 16.44
C THR A 187 -2.86 15.52 15.28
N PHE A 188 -1.98 16.48 14.94
CA PHE A 188 -2.13 17.41 13.84
C PHE A 188 -0.90 17.39 12.94
N TYR A 189 -1.08 17.87 11.70
CA TYR A 189 0.01 18.24 10.81
C TYR A 189 -0.28 19.60 10.18
N GLN A 190 0.75 20.31 9.77
CA GLN A 190 0.63 21.68 9.28
C GLN A 190 1.66 21.98 8.19
N ASP A 191 1.20 22.50 7.06
CA ASP A 191 2.05 23.11 6.05
C ASP A 191 2.31 24.57 6.38
N TYR A 192 3.45 25.11 5.93
CA TYR A 192 3.82 26.49 6.18
C TYR A 192 2.75 27.47 5.65
N GLY A 193 2.29 28.34 6.52
CA GLY A 193 1.26 29.36 6.18
C GLY A 193 -0.19 28.85 6.14
N TRP A 194 -0.44 27.54 6.41
CA TRP A 194 -1.77 26.95 6.41
C TRP A 194 -2.23 26.55 7.82
N PRO A 195 -3.54 26.49 8.07
CA PRO A 195 -4.06 25.94 9.32
C PRO A 195 -3.64 24.49 9.53
N ALA A 196 -3.44 24.11 10.79
CA ALA A 196 -3.20 22.71 11.14
C ALA A 196 -4.44 21.85 10.81
N LYS A 197 -4.18 20.63 10.32
CA LYS A 197 -5.18 19.63 9.96
C LYS A 197 -5.02 18.43 10.89
N LYS A 198 -6.12 17.78 11.20
CA LYS A 198 -6.09 16.61 12.09
C LYS A 198 -5.60 15.37 11.36
N ILE A 199 -4.78 14.58 12.02
CA ILE A 199 -4.25 13.31 11.51
C ILE A 199 -5.31 12.22 11.69
N GLY A 200 -5.59 11.45 10.62
CA GLY A 200 -6.51 10.32 10.65
C GLY A 200 -7.99 10.67 10.46
N GLU A 201 -8.28 11.87 9.97
CA GLU A 201 -9.64 12.32 9.59
C GLU A 201 -9.79 12.56 8.11
#